data_72f02e5f079936944bdb5b50ba52eb93
#
_entry.id   72f02e5f079936944bdb5b50ba52eb93
#
_cell.length_a   1.000
_cell.length_b   1.000
_cell.length_c   1.000
_cell.angle_alpha   90.00
_cell.angle_beta   90.00
_cell.angle_gamma   90.00
#
_symmetry.space_group_name_H-M   'P 1'
#
loop_
_entity.id
_entity.type
_entity.pdbx_description
1 polymer ?
#
loop_
_entity_poly.entity_id
_entity_poly.type
_entity_poly.pdbx_seq_one_letter_code
_entity_poly.pdbx_strand_id
1 'polypeptide(L)'
;MAGAVITIDQLTGWMRRFNDLVIKNQAELTELDSAIGDADHGINMARGMSAVINKLAGDHPAHVNELFKTVAMTLVTSVGGASGPLYGTFFLRFAGAAGPATELDAEALDMALRAGLSGIVERGKAVTGDKTMVDALSPALDAMESVIKNGGDLVAAVVAARDVAAAGRDGTVSLVARKGRASYLGERSAGHMDPGAASVSLLFDALSAELGR
;
A
#
# COMPACT_ATOMS: atom_id res chain seq x y z
N MET A 1 9.18 13.00 26.31
CA MET A 1 7.74 12.98 25.98
C MET A 1 7.53 11.71 25.19
N ALA A 2 6.48 10.91 25.48
CA ALA A 2 6.16 9.77 24.64
C ALA A 2 5.84 10.30 23.23
N GLY A 3 6.46 9.73 22.21
CA GLY A 3 6.20 10.09 20.81
C GLY A 3 4.77 9.76 20.42
N ALA A 4 4.27 10.38 19.33
CA ALA A 4 2.98 10.01 18.76
C ALA A 4 3.00 8.55 18.32
N VAL A 5 1.92 7.82 18.60
CA VAL A 5 1.74 6.42 18.22
C VAL A 5 0.48 6.26 17.36
N ILE A 6 0.44 5.22 16.52
CA ILE A 6 -0.76 4.77 15.83
C ILE A 6 -1.31 3.52 16.53
N THR A 7 -2.55 3.63 17.02
CA THR A 7 -3.23 2.55 17.75
C THR A 7 -3.87 1.53 16.81
N ILE A 8 -4.28 0.36 17.34
CA ILE A 8 -5.04 -0.65 16.57
C ILE A 8 -6.32 -0.06 15.97
N ASP A 9 -7.03 0.80 16.70
CA ASP A 9 -8.24 1.44 16.20
C ASP A 9 -7.95 2.34 14.99
N GLN A 10 -6.87 3.12 15.06
CA GLN A 10 -6.43 3.94 13.94
C GLN A 10 -5.91 3.08 12.77
N LEU A 11 -5.19 1.99 13.03
CA LEU A 11 -4.76 1.03 12.00
C LEU A 11 -5.98 0.36 11.31
N THR A 12 -7.03 0.05 12.07
CA THR A 12 -8.31 -0.42 11.53
C THR A 12 -9.00 0.69 10.73
N GLY A 13 -8.97 1.93 11.23
CA GLY A 13 -9.45 3.12 10.53
C GLY A 13 -8.72 3.35 9.20
N TRP A 14 -7.39 3.17 9.17
CA TRP A 14 -6.60 3.19 7.95
C TRP A 14 -7.13 2.21 6.89
N MET A 15 -7.39 0.95 7.26
CA MET A 15 -7.93 -0.04 6.32
C MET A 15 -9.34 0.34 5.82
N ARG A 16 -10.20 0.91 6.68
CA ARG A 16 -11.52 1.42 6.27
C ARG A 16 -11.40 2.55 5.26
N ARG A 17 -10.53 3.54 5.52
CA ARG A 17 -10.30 4.65 4.59
C ARG A 17 -9.70 4.18 3.27
N PHE A 18 -8.76 3.24 3.32
CA PHE A 18 -8.20 2.66 2.11
C PHE A 18 -9.28 1.97 1.28
N ASN A 19 -10.17 1.20 1.90
CA ASN A 19 -11.35 0.63 1.23
C ASN A 19 -12.20 1.72 0.55
N ASP A 20 -12.54 2.78 1.29
CA ASP A 20 -13.39 3.85 0.77
C ASP A 20 -12.75 4.57 -0.41
N LEU A 21 -11.43 4.84 -0.34
CA LEU A 21 -10.69 5.43 -1.45
C LEU A 21 -10.60 4.49 -2.66
N VAL A 22 -10.37 3.20 -2.45
CA VAL A 22 -10.33 2.21 -3.53
C VAL A 22 -11.70 2.10 -4.22
N ILE A 23 -12.80 2.05 -3.47
CA ILE A 23 -14.16 2.03 -4.04
C ILE A 23 -14.43 3.31 -4.83
N LYS A 24 -14.09 4.47 -4.26
CA LYS A 24 -14.30 5.78 -4.91
C LYS A 24 -13.53 5.89 -6.23
N ASN A 25 -12.32 5.33 -6.29
CA ASN A 25 -11.45 5.41 -7.46
C ASN A 25 -11.45 4.11 -8.30
N GLN A 26 -12.41 3.19 -8.07
CA GLN A 26 -12.46 1.89 -8.75
C GLN A 26 -12.46 2.03 -10.29
N ALA A 27 -13.26 2.95 -10.81
CA ALA A 27 -13.35 3.17 -12.26
C ALA A 27 -12.03 3.66 -12.84
N GLU A 28 -11.38 4.64 -12.18
CA GLU A 28 -10.09 5.17 -12.58
C GLU A 28 -8.99 4.09 -12.55
N LEU A 29 -8.89 3.32 -11.45
CA LEU A 29 -7.92 2.21 -11.34
C LEU A 29 -8.14 1.15 -12.41
N THR A 30 -9.39 0.89 -12.80
CA THR A 30 -9.72 -0.04 -13.89
C THR A 30 -9.34 0.54 -15.25
N GLU A 31 -9.55 1.83 -15.48
CA GLU A 31 -9.16 2.51 -16.73
C GLU A 31 -7.64 2.55 -16.90
N LEU A 32 -6.89 2.87 -15.83
CA LEU A 32 -5.43 2.81 -15.85
C LEU A 32 -4.93 1.42 -16.23
N ASP A 33 -5.52 0.39 -15.66
CA ASP A 33 -5.16 -1.00 -15.97
C ASP A 33 -5.61 -1.42 -17.38
N SER A 34 -6.71 -0.88 -17.89
CA SER A 34 -7.16 -1.14 -19.26
C SER A 34 -6.15 -0.67 -20.32
N ALA A 35 -5.41 0.39 -20.02
CA ALA A 35 -4.41 0.93 -20.94
C ALA A 35 -3.16 0.05 -21.07
N ILE A 36 -2.77 -0.66 -20.01
CA ILE A 36 -1.51 -1.41 -19.94
C ILE A 36 -1.61 -2.80 -19.32
N GLY A 37 -2.82 -3.27 -19.00
CA GLY A 37 -3.07 -4.56 -18.32
C GLY A 37 -4.28 -5.29 -18.89
N ASP A 38 -5.14 -5.79 -18.00
CA ASP A 38 -6.35 -6.57 -18.33
C ASP A 38 -7.65 -5.97 -17.78
N ALA A 39 -7.64 -4.69 -17.40
CA ALA A 39 -8.79 -3.91 -16.97
C ALA A 39 -9.49 -4.46 -15.71
N ASP A 40 -8.76 -5.06 -14.79
CA ASP A 40 -9.37 -5.70 -13.62
C ASP A 40 -8.87 -5.16 -12.25
N HIS A 41 -7.80 -4.33 -12.24
CA HIS A 41 -7.16 -3.88 -11.00
C HIS A 41 -8.13 -3.18 -10.03
N GLY A 42 -8.89 -2.20 -10.51
CA GLY A 42 -9.84 -1.46 -9.68
C GLY A 42 -10.93 -2.36 -9.12
N ILE A 43 -11.51 -3.24 -9.96
CA ILE A 43 -12.56 -4.18 -9.57
C ILE A 43 -12.03 -5.17 -8.53
N ASN A 44 -10.83 -5.73 -8.76
CA ASN A 44 -10.21 -6.69 -7.85
C ASN A 44 -9.88 -6.06 -6.50
N MET A 45 -9.29 -4.85 -6.50
CA MET A 45 -8.96 -4.13 -5.27
C MET A 45 -10.21 -3.76 -4.46
N ALA A 46 -11.26 -3.24 -5.10
CA ALA A 46 -12.53 -2.91 -4.44
C ALA A 46 -13.19 -4.14 -3.82
N ARG A 47 -13.24 -5.26 -4.54
CA ARG A 47 -13.77 -6.53 -4.03
C ARG A 47 -12.96 -7.01 -2.83
N GLY A 48 -11.62 -6.98 -2.93
CA GLY A 48 -10.73 -7.45 -1.88
C GLY A 48 -10.80 -6.61 -0.62
N MET A 49 -10.77 -5.28 -0.76
CA MET A 49 -10.86 -4.39 0.38
C MET A 49 -12.23 -4.44 1.06
N SER A 50 -13.33 -4.55 0.30
CA SER A 50 -14.66 -4.78 0.87
C SER A 50 -14.74 -6.09 1.67
N ALA A 51 -14.11 -7.17 1.19
CA ALA A 51 -14.02 -8.41 1.95
C ALA A 51 -13.21 -8.25 3.25
N VAL A 52 -12.12 -7.46 3.22
CA VAL A 52 -11.34 -7.11 4.42
C VAL A 52 -12.22 -6.39 5.44
N ILE A 53 -12.95 -5.36 5.05
CA ILE A 53 -13.78 -4.59 5.98
C ILE A 53 -14.90 -5.44 6.56
N ASN A 54 -15.54 -6.28 5.75
CA ASN A 54 -16.57 -7.22 6.23
C ASN A 54 -15.99 -8.21 7.25
N LYS A 55 -14.76 -8.70 7.02
CA LYS A 55 -14.09 -9.59 7.98
C LYS A 55 -13.77 -8.87 9.29
N LEU A 56 -13.21 -7.65 9.21
CA LEU A 56 -12.86 -6.86 10.39
C LEU A 56 -14.08 -6.37 11.19
N ALA A 57 -15.26 -6.26 10.58
CA ALA A 57 -16.48 -5.87 11.31
C ALA A 57 -16.90 -6.90 12.37
N GLY A 58 -16.56 -8.18 12.19
CA GLY A 58 -16.83 -9.25 13.15
C GLY A 58 -15.61 -9.67 13.98
N ASP A 59 -14.44 -9.09 13.73
CA ASP A 59 -13.18 -9.43 14.39
C ASP A 59 -12.74 -8.26 15.27
N HIS A 60 -12.25 -8.56 16.48
CA HIS A 60 -11.69 -7.57 17.41
C HIS A 60 -10.25 -7.96 17.75
N PRO A 61 -9.30 -7.74 16.83
CA PRO A 61 -7.91 -8.13 17.06
C PRO A 61 -7.34 -7.40 18.27
N ALA A 62 -6.70 -8.13 19.17
CA ALA A 62 -6.04 -7.55 20.33
C ALA A 62 -4.65 -6.98 19.98
N HIS A 63 -4.05 -7.43 18.87
CA HIS A 63 -2.70 -7.09 18.47
C HIS A 63 -2.61 -6.71 16.99
N VAL A 64 -1.64 -5.86 16.65
CA VAL A 64 -1.40 -5.37 15.29
C VAL A 64 -1.13 -6.52 14.30
N ASN A 65 -0.36 -7.54 14.73
CA ASN A 65 -0.08 -8.69 13.89
C ASN A 65 -1.33 -9.53 13.57
N GLU A 66 -2.29 -9.62 14.48
CA GLU A 66 -3.57 -10.31 14.24
C GLU A 66 -4.41 -9.56 13.21
N LEU A 67 -4.53 -8.24 13.37
CA LEU A 67 -5.21 -7.35 12.43
C LEU A 67 -4.67 -7.57 11.01
N PHE A 68 -3.35 -7.41 10.83
CA PHE A 68 -2.78 -7.46 9.49
C PHE A 68 -2.60 -8.87 8.92
N LYS A 69 -2.57 -9.92 9.74
CA LYS A 69 -2.75 -11.31 9.27
C LYS A 69 -4.15 -11.52 8.68
N THR A 70 -5.19 -11.03 9.36
CA THR A 70 -6.57 -11.09 8.83
C THR A 70 -6.69 -10.34 7.51
N VAL A 71 -6.14 -9.12 7.42
CA VAL A 71 -6.08 -8.33 6.18
C VAL A 71 -5.37 -9.12 5.07
N ALA A 72 -4.16 -9.61 5.33
CA ALA A 72 -3.33 -10.34 4.37
C ALA A 72 -4.03 -11.57 3.80
N MET A 73 -4.54 -12.44 4.68
CA MET A 73 -5.20 -13.69 4.27
C MET A 73 -6.48 -13.43 3.47
N THR A 74 -7.22 -12.39 3.84
CA THR A 74 -8.43 -11.99 3.11
C THR A 74 -8.07 -11.49 1.71
N LEU A 75 -7.04 -10.64 1.58
CA LEU A 75 -6.61 -10.14 0.27
C LEU A 75 -6.09 -11.25 -0.65
N VAL A 76 -5.30 -12.21 -0.12
CA VAL A 76 -4.83 -13.36 -0.91
C VAL A 76 -5.98 -14.17 -1.51
N THR A 77 -7.09 -14.30 -0.78
CA THR A 77 -8.23 -15.13 -1.21
C THR A 77 -9.29 -14.39 -2.01
N SER A 78 -9.35 -13.06 -1.90
CA SER A 78 -10.43 -12.25 -2.49
C SER A 78 -9.99 -11.31 -3.60
N VAL A 79 -8.72 -10.94 -3.69
CA VAL A 79 -8.18 -10.10 -4.78
C VAL A 79 -7.65 -11.00 -5.90
N GLY A 80 -8.13 -10.78 -7.11
CA GLY A 80 -7.65 -11.46 -8.31
C GLY A 80 -6.30 -10.91 -8.81
N GLY A 81 -5.76 -11.56 -9.85
CA GLY A 81 -4.54 -11.11 -10.53
C GLY A 81 -3.30 -11.16 -9.64
N ALA A 82 -2.30 -10.33 -9.97
CA ALA A 82 -1.06 -10.22 -9.22
C ALA A 82 -1.22 -9.43 -7.90
N SER A 83 -2.22 -8.53 -7.82
CA SER A 83 -2.42 -7.63 -6.69
C SER A 83 -2.74 -8.37 -5.40
N GLY A 84 -3.56 -9.41 -5.43
CA GLY A 84 -3.87 -10.23 -4.26
C GLY A 84 -2.64 -10.80 -3.58
N PRO A 85 -1.82 -11.58 -4.28
CA PRO A 85 -0.56 -12.08 -3.76
C PRO A 85 0.44 -11.00 -3.31
N LEU A 86 0.50 -9.85 -3.99
CA LEU A 86 1.44 -8.78 -3.63
C LEU A 86 0.99 -8.03 -2.37
N TYR A 87 -0.25 -7.53 -2.33
CA TYR A 87 -0.79 -6.88 -1.13
C TYR A 87 -0.91 -7.84 0.05
N GLY A 88 -1.29 -9.09 -0.20
CA GLY A 88 -1.32 -10.11 0.85
C GLY A 88 0.07 -10.37 1.44
N THR A 89 1.11 -10.45 0.60
CA THR A 89 2.50 -10.60 1.08
C THR A 89 2.96 -9.36 1.84
N PHE A 90 2.63 -8.15 1.34
CA PHE A 90 2.91 -6.90 2.01
C PHE A 90 2.38 -6.90 3.45
N PHE A 91 1.08 -7.13 3.61
CA PHE A 91 0.47 -7.08 4.94
C PHE A 91 0.87 -8.26 5.82
N LEU A 92 1.20 -9.42 5.26
CA LEU A 92 1.71 -10.54 6.04
C LEU A 92 3.11 -10.25 6.62
N ARG A 93 3.99 -9.63 5.83
CA ARG A 93 5.33 -9.21 6.28
C ARG A 93 5.24 -8.05 7.26
N PHE A 94 4.35 -7.09 7.01
CA PHE A 94 4.01 -6.02 7.96
C PHE A 94 3.61 -6.61 9.32
N ALA A 95 2.66 -7.56 9.33
CA ALA A 95 2.20 -8.22 10.55
C ALA A 95 3.33 -8.92 11.30
N GLY A 96 4.22 -9.59 10.58
CA GLY A 96 5.38 -10.27 11.17
C GLY A 96 6.35 -9.31 11.86
N ALA A 97 6.61 -8.15 11.24
CA ALA A 97 7.51 -7.14 11.78
C ALA A 97 6.88 -6.35 12.94
N ALA A 98 5.60 -6.03 12.85
CA ALA A 98 4.86 -5.35 13.92
C ALA A 98 4.72 -6.19 15.21
N GLY A 99 4.70 -7.53 15.07
CA GLY A 99 4.56 -8.43 16.21
C GLY A 99 3.25 -8.23 17.01
N PRO A 100 3.20 -8.68 18.27
CA PRO A 100 2.02 -8.58 19.13
C PRO A 100 1.90 -7.20 19.80
N ALA A 101 2.26 -6.13 19.09
CA ALA A 101 2.11 -4.76 19.56
C ALA A 101 0.63 -4.35 19.59
N THR A 102 0.28 -3.42 20.48
CA THR A 102 -1.06 -2.79 20.56
C THR A 102 -1.08 -1.41 19.89
N GLU A 103 0.09 -0.85 19.65
CA GLU A 103 0.32 0.43 18.97
C GLU A 103 1.71 0.43 18.34
N LEU A 104 1.97 1.31 17.39
CA LEU A 104 3.26 1.48 16.74
C LEU A 104 3.68 2.96 16.83
N ASP A 105 4.92 3.23 17.21
CA ASP A 105 5.55 4.52 17.01
C ASP A 105 6.02 4.67 15.54
N ALA A 106 6.66 5.79 15.22
CA ALA A 106 7.08 6.10 13.87
C ALA A 106 8.10 5.08 13.33
N GLU A 107 9.07 4.69 14.15
CA GLU A 107 10.11 3.72 13.79
C GLU A 107 9.53 2.32 13.57
N ALA A 108 8.64 1.87 14.46
CA ALA A 108 7.99 0.58 14.36
C ALA A 108 7.06 0.51 13.12
N LEU A 109 6.35 1.59 12.81
CA LEU A 109 5.52 1.68 11.61
C LEU A 109 6.37 1.63 10.34
N ASP A 110 7.47 2.42 10.26
CA ASP A 110 8.39 2.39 9.11
C ASP A 110 8.99 0.99 8.94
N MET A 111 9.45 0.37 10.01
CA MET A 111 10.01 -1.00 9.96
C MET A 111 8.98 -2.02 9.44
N ALA A 112 7.73 -1.93 9.88
CA ALA A 112 6.66 -2.84 9.42
C ALA A 112 6.32 -2.60 7.94
N LEU A 113 6.23 -1.35 7.48
CA LEU A 113 6.03 -0.98 6.09
C LEU A 113 7.18 -1.46 5.19
N ARG A 114 8.44 -1.30 5.63
CA ARG A 114 9.62 -1.79 4.90
C ARG A 114 9.68 -3.30 4.81
N ALA A 115 9.26 -4.02 5.85
CA ALA A 115 9.12 -5.47 5.78
C ALA A 115 8.08 -5.86 4.71
N GLY A 116 6.98 -5.12 4.60
CA GLY A 116 5.99 -5.25 3.53
C GLY A 116 6.60 -5.04 2.14
N LEU A 117 7.35 -3.94 1.94
CA LEU A 117 8.07 -3.66 0.69
C LEU A 117 9.02 -4.80 0.33
N SER A 118 9.82 -5.28 1.28
CA SER A 118 10.73 -6.42 1.06
C SER A 118 9.97 -7.65 0.55
N GLY A 119 8.80 -7.94 1.12
CA GLY A 119 7.95 -9.04 0.67
C GLY A 119 7.46 -8.87 -0.78
N ILE A 120 7.07 -7.66 -1.18
CA ILE A 120 6.68 -7.34 -2.57
C ILE A 120 7.87 -7.55 -3.51
N VAL A 121 9.05 -7.01 -3.15
CA VAL A 121 10.27 -7.12 -3.96
C VAL A 121 10.70 -8.58 -4.10
N GLU A 122 10.71 -9.35 -3.01
CA GLU A 122 11.04 -10.79 -3.04
C GLU A 122 10.10 -11.57 -3.96
N ARG A 123 8.80 -11.25 -3.93
CA ARG A 123 7.77 -11.96 -4.71
C ARG A 123 7.72 -11.52 -6.15
N GLY A 124 7.71 -10.21 -6.39
CA GLY A 124 7.54 -9.61 -7.72
C GLY A 124 8.84 -9.47 -8.50
N LYS A 125 10.00 -9.56 -7.80
CA LYS A 125 11.34 -9.31 -8.39
C LYS A 125 11.41 -7.97 -9.11
N ALA A 126 10.65 -6.98 -8.63
CA ALA A 126 10.62 -5.63 -9.17
C ALA A 126 11.58 -4.72 -8.39
N VAL A 127 12.14 -3.75 -9.10
CA VAL A 127 12.93 -2.67 -8.54
C VAL A 127 12.34 -1.32 -8.98
N THR A 128 12.75 -0.24 -8.34
CA THR A 128 12.38 1.12 -8.78
C THR A 128 12.85 1.35 -10.22
N GLY A 129 11.97 1.88 -11.06
CA GLY A 129 12.17 2.05 -12.51
C GLY A 129 11.54 0.93 -13.36
N ASP A 130 10.97 -0.11 -12.75
CA ASP A 130 10.29 -1.19 -13.47
C ASP A 130 8.83 -0.88 -13.85
N LYS A 131 8.30 0.26 -13.42
CA LYS A 131 6.92 0.71 -13.60
C LYS A 131 5.94 -0.24 -12.88
N THR A 132 5.99 -0.19 -11.55
CA THR A 132 5.17 -1.03 -10.65
C THR A 132 4.81 -0.26 -9.38
N MET A 133 4.05 -0.88 -8.50
CA MET A 133 3.78 -0.36 -7.15
C MET A 133 5.05 -0.04 -6.33
N VAL A 134 6.20 -0.65 -6.65
CA VAL A 134 7.49 -0.38 -5.98
C VAL A 134 7.97 1.04 -6.26
N ASP A 135 7.64 1.62 -7.42
CA ASP A 135 8.03 2.97 -7.80
C ASP A 135 7.35 4.07 -6.96
N ALA A 136 6.19 3.77 -6.38
CA ALA A 136 5.54 4.64 -5.40
C ALA A 136 5.95 4.29 -3.96
N LEU A 137 6.01 2.99 -3.62
CA LEU A 137 6.20 2.53 -2.25
C LEU A 137 7.63 2.75 -1.72
N SER A 138 8.66 2.39 -2.51
CA SER A 138 10.05 2.49 -2.05
C SER A 138 10.47 3.92 -1.73
N PRO A 139 10.30 4.92 -2.64
CA PRO A 139 10.69 6.28 -2.32
C PRO A 139 9.83 6.93 -1.23
N ALA A 140 8.56 6.52 -1.07
CA ALA A 140 7.71 6.97 0.02
C ALA A 140 8.30 6.57 1.39
N LEU A 141 8.76 5.33 1.53
CA LEU A 141 9.38 4.86 2.76
C LEU A 141 10.74 5.52 3.01
N ASP A 142 11.50 5.83 1.97
CA ASP A 142 12.76 6.58 2.11
C ASP A 142 12.51 7.99 2.63
N ALA A 143 11.43 8.65 2.18
CA ALA A 143 11.01 9.95 2.69
C ALA A 143 10.55 9.87 4.16
N MET A 144 9.77 8.84 4.52
CA MET A 144 9.33 8.58 5.89
C MET A 144 10.53 8.43 6.83
N GLU A 145 11.47 7.55 6.49
CA GLU A 145 12.68 7.31 7.26
C GLU A 145 13.52 8.59 7.42
N SER A 146 13.64 9.40 6.36
CA SER A 146 14.37 10.66 6.40
C SER A 146 13.78 11.62 7.44
N VAL A 147 12.45 11.76 7.50
CA VAL A 147 11.77 12.60 8.48
C VAL A 147 12.01 12.08 9.90
N ILE A 148 11.88 10.77 10.12
CA ILE A 148 12.11 10.12 11.42
C ILE A 148 13.55 10.35 11.89
N LYS A 149 14.54 10.09 11.03
CA LYS A 149 15.98 10.30 11.35
C LYS A 149 16.33 11.74 11.69
N ASN A 150 15.58 12.70 11.15
CA ASN A 150 15.74 14.12 11.44
C ASN A 150 14.90 14.59 12.66
N GLY A 151 14.31 13.66 13.42
CA GLY A 151 13.54 13.97 14.64
C GLY A 151 12.13 14.48 14.40
N GLY A 152 11.58 14.27 13.18
CA GLY A 152 10.18 14.56 12.88
C GLY A 152 9.25 13.55 13.55
N ASP A 153 8.01 13.95 13.76
CA ASP A 153 6.99 13.10 14.39
C ASP A 153 6.33 12.14 13.37
N LEU A 154 5.52 11.22 13.90
CA LEU A 154 4.79 10.23 13.10
C LEU A 154 3.92 10.86 12.00
N VAL A 155 3.22 11.95 12.31
CA VAL A 155 2.32 12.63 11.35
C VAL A 155 3.13 13.25 10.22
N ALA A 156 4.21 13.96 10.55
CA ALA A 156 5.10 14.54 9.54
C ALA A 156 5.75 13.48 8.65
N ALA A 157 6.16 12.33 9.22
CA ALA A 157 6.75 11.24 8.49
C ALA A 157 5.76 10.60 7.50
N VAL A 158 4.51 10.39 7.93
CA VAL A 158 3.46 9.84 7.05
C VAL A 158 3.03 10.83 5.97
N VAL A 159 2.98 12.13 6.28
CA VAL A 159 2.70 13.17 5.26
C VAL A 159 3.78 13.19 4.19
N ALA A 160 5.06 13.13 4.57
CA ALA A 160 6.15 13.06 3.61
C ALA A 160 6.07 11.80 2.73
N ALA A 161 5.76 10.64 3.33
CA ALA A 161 5.56 9.40 2.58
C ALA A 161 4.40 9.51 1.58
N ARG A 162 3.26 10.09 1.98
CA ARG A 162 2.11 10.33 1.10
C ARG A 162 2.48 11.17 -0.11
N ASP A 163 3.16 12.30 0.11
CA ASP A 163 3.50 13.23 -0.97
C ASP A 163 4.48 12.60 -1.96
N VAL A 164 5.46 11.84 -1.45
CA VAL A 164 6.41 11.11 -2.30
C VAL A 164 5.78 9.89 -2.97
N ALA A 165 4.83 9.19 -2.34
CA ALA A 165 4.06 8.13 -3.00
C ALA A 165 3.29 8.67 -4.20
N ALA A 166 2.65 9.84 -4.08
CA ALA A 166 1.97 10.51 -5.18
C ALA A 166 2.93 10.89 -6.31
N ALA A 167 4.08 11.46 -5.98
CA ALA A 167 5.12 11.78 -6.97
C ALA A 167 5.67 10.52 -7.67
N GLY A 168 5.89 9.44 -6.92
CA GLY A 168 6.34 8.15 -7.47
C GLY A 168 5.31 7.53 -8.42
N ARG A 169 4.02 7.57 -8.04
CA ARG A 169 2.90 7.20 -8.91
C ARG A 169 2.94 7.97 -10.23
N ASP A 170 3.01 9.30 -10.17
CA ASP A 170 3.01 10.17 -11.34
C ASP A 170 4.26 9.93 -12.21
N GLY A 171 5.40 9.66 -11.58
CA GLY A 171 6.65 9.31 -12.24
C GLY A 171 6.55 8.04 -13.10
N THR A 172 5.64 7.12 -12.80
CA THR A 172 5.46 5.90 -13.59
C THR A 172 4.98 6.17 -15.01
N VAL A 173 4.35 7.31 -15.28
CA VAL A 173 3.81 7.66 -16.61
C VAL A 173 4.90 7.60 -17.67
N SER A 174 6.08 8.16 -17.41
CA SER A 174 7.19 8.21 -18.37
C SER A 174 7.99 6.92 -18.51
N LEU A 175 7.80 5.94 -17.60
CA LEU A 175 8.56 4.70 -17.59
C LEU A 175 8.03 3.71 -18.65
N VAL A 176 8.95 2.89 -19.16
CA VAL A 176 8.63 1.68 -19.93
C VAL A 176 8.55 0.51 -18.94
N ALA A 177 7.44 -0.21 -18.95
CA ALA A 177 7.22 -1.32 -18.02
C ALA A 177 8.18 -2.49 -18.28
N ARG A 178 8.79 -2.99 -17.20
CA ARG A 178 9.71 -4.13 -17.22
C ARG A 178 9.17 -5.34 -16.46
N LYS A 179 8.06 -5.14 -15.74
CA LYS A 179 7.39 -6.18 -14.93
C LYS A 179 5.89 -6.17 -15.16
N GLY A 180 5.25 -7.26 -14.74
CA GLY A 180 3.81 -7.42 -14.86
C GLY A 180 3.31 -7.49 -16.30
N ARG A 181 1.98 -7.39 -16.47
CA ARG A 181 1.33 -7.45 -17.80
C ARG A 181 1.75 -6.30 -18.72
N ALA A 182 1.92 -5.12 -18.16
CA ALA A 182 2.35 -3.93 -18.90
C ALA A 182 3.67 -4.14 -19.66
N SER A 183 4.56 -5.02 -19.16
CA SER A 183 5.85 -5.30 -19.83
C SER A 183 5.71 -5.95 -21.20
N TYR A 184 4.59 -6.63 -21.48
CA TYR A 184 4.33 -7.21 -22.82
C TYR A 184 4.08 -6.15 -23.90
N LEU A 185 3.77 -4.91 -23.49
CA LEU A 185 3.57 -3.79 -24.42
C LEU A 185 4.88 -3.12 -24.83
N GLY A 186 5.99 -3.36 -24.09
CA GLY A 186 7.26 -2.67 -24.34
C GLY A 186 7.10 -1.14 -24.28
N GLU A 187 7.63 -0.44 -25.26
CA GLU A 187 7.58 1.04 -25.38
C GLU A 187 6.15 1.61 -25.35
N ARG A 188 5.15 0.84 -25.79
CA ARG A 188 3.74 1.27 -25.76
C ARG A 188 3.19 1.40 -24.34
N SER A 189 3.88 0.89 -23.32
CA SER A 189 3.51 1.10 -21.92
C SER A 189 3.86 2.49 -21.40
N ALA A 190 4.76 3.21 -22.05
CA ALA A 190 5.06 4.61 -21.71
C ALA A 190 3.87 5.51 -22.05
N GLY A 191 3.71 6.59 -21.28
CA GLY A 191 2.57 7.52 -21.39
C GLY A 191 1.36 7.15 -20.54
N HIS A 192 1.38 5.98 -19.88
CA HIS A 192 0.31 5.51 -19.00
C HIS A 192 0.80 5.33 -17.57
N MET A 193 -0.03 5.68 -16.59
CA MET A 193 0.28 5.50 -15.17
C MET A 193 0.14 4.03 -14.77
N ASP A 194 1.02 3.54 -13.86
CA ASP A 194 0.88 2.19 -13.31
C ASP A 194 -0.29 2.11 -12.31
N PRO A 195 -1.27 1.19 -12.50
CA PRO A 195 -2.41 1.06 -11.59
C PRO A 195 -2.00 0.59 -10.19
N GLY A 196 -0.92 -0.20 -10.06
CA GLY A 196 -0.38 -0.62 -8.77
C GLY A 196 0.22 0.55 -7.98
N ALA A 197 0.97 1.43 -8.64
CA ALA A 197 1.48 2.66 -8.04
C ALA A 197 0.34 3.61 -7.63
N ALA A 198 -0.74 3.69 -8.46
CA ALA A 198 -1.91 4.48 -8.13
C ALA A 198 -2.59 3.95 -6.85
N SER A 199 -2.80 2.64 -6.72
CA SER A 199 -3.40 2.08 -5.51
C SER A 199 -2.50 2.20 -4.27
N VAL A 200 -1.16 2.19 -4.41
CA VAL A 200 -0.22 2.49 -3.31
C VAL A 200 -0.33 3.95 -2.86
N SER A 201 -0.46 4.91 -3.78
CA SER A 201 -0.71 6.31 -3.41
C SER A 201 -1.97 6.44 -2.55
N LEU A 202 -3.08 5.76 -2.92
CA LEU A 202 -4.31 5.75 -2.12
C LEU A 202 -4.11 5.13 -0.73
N LEU A 203 -3.20 4.14 -0.60
CA LEU A 203 -2.87 3.53 0.69
C LEU A 203 -2.25 4.55 1.65
N PHE A 204 -1.32 5.39 1.16
CA PHE A 204 -0.69 6.46 1.95
C PHE A 204 -1.64 7.64 2.18
N ASP A 205 -2.50 7.99 1.23
CA ASP A 205 -3.56 8.99 1.42
C ASP A 205 -4.48 8.59 2.57
N ALA A 206 -4.88 7.32 2.62
CA ALA A 206 -5.70 6.77 3.70
C ALA A 206 -5.00 6.85 5.07
N LEU A 207 -3.71 6.49 5.13
CA LEU A 207 -2.91 6.52 6.36
C LEU A 207 -2.74 7.95 6.88
N SER A 208 -2.38 8.87 5.99
CA SER A 208 -2.24 10.29 6.34
C SER A 208 -3.54 10.91 6.83
N ALA A 209 -4.66 10.60 6.16
CA ALA A 209 -5.98 11.10 6.56
C ALA A 209 -6.49 10.49 7.89
N GLU A 210 -6.02 9.33 8.28
CA GLU A 210 -6.35 8.74 9.57
C GLU A 210 -5.59 9.41 10.72
N LEU A 211 -4.32 9.73 10.54
CA LEU A 211 -3.48 10.38 11.55
C LEU A 211 -3.71 11.89 11.67
N GLY A 212 -4.28 12.53 10.66
CA GLY A 212 -4.57 13.98 10.64
C GLY A 212 -5.87 14.39 11.35
N ARG A 213 -6.48 13.50 12.14
CA ARG A 213 -7.73 13.74 12.90
C ARG A 213 -7.52 14.30 14.30
#